data_df3bf06a83ad5160ec06d2016b11e961
#
_entry.id   df3bf06a83ad5160ec06d2016b11e961
#
_cell.length_a   1.000
_cell.length_b   1.000
_cell.length_c   1.000
_cell.angle_alpha   90.00
_cell.angle_beta   90.00
_cell.angle_gamma   90.00
#
_symmetry.space_group_name_H-M   'P 1'
#
loop_
_entity.id
_entity.type
_entity.pdbx_description
1 polymer ?
#
loop_
_entity_poly.entity_id
_entity_poly.type
_entity_poly.pdbx_seq_one_letter_code
_entity_poly.pdbx_strand_id
1 'polypeptide(L)'
;MARRFRRNGENMDILNEAKKNFDYMVRIRRHMHEYPENSGVEYETVKYIASELDALGIEYVVVPEGGIIGQIHGGKPGKTVLLRADMDALPIKESKTNLTKEKVCISKNDGVSHACGHDAHTAMLLAEAKILNENKEDLNGNIVLLFERGEEAG
;
A
#
# COMPACT_ATOMS: atom_id res chain seq x y z
N MET A 1 -19.78 -8.61 -19.41
CA MET A 1 -18.82 -7.97 -20.34
C MET A 1 -17.82 -7.19 -19.52
N ALA A 2 -16.60 -7.68 -19.34
CA ALA A 2 -15.58 -7.00 -18.55
C ALA A 2 -15.20 -5.68 -19.21
N ARG A 3 -15.40 -4.54 -18.52
CA ARG A 3 -14.94 -3.24 -19.00
C ARG A 3 -13.42 -3.25 -18.97
N ARG A 4 -12.78 -3.26 -20.14
CA ARG A 4 -11.34 -3.18 -20.28
C ARG A 4 -10.90 -1.74 -20.02
N PHE A 5 -9.89 -1.57 -19.18
CA PHE A 5 -9.21 -0.30 -18.96
C PHE A 5 -8.51 0.12 -20.27
N ARG A 6 -8.68 1.36 -20.72
CA ARG A 6 -8.07 1.85 -21.98
C ARG A 6 -7.21 3.07 -21.69
N ARG A 7 -5.96 3.03 -22.14
CA ARG A 7 -5.08 4.20 -22.20
C ARG A 7 -4.99 4.66 -23.66
N ASN A 8 -5.33 5.93 -23.93
CA ASN A 8 -5.30 6.50 -25.29
C ASN A 8 -6.08 5.66 -26.35
N GLY A 9 -7.19 5.01 -25.96
CA GLY A 9 -7.99 4.17 -26.85
C GLY A 9 -7.52 2.71 -26.97
N GLU A 10 -6.34 2.36 -26.46
CA GLU A 10 -5.83 0.99 -26.42
C GLU A 10 -6.12 0.31 -25.07
N ASN A 11 -6.24 -1.02 -25.06
CA ASN A 11 -6.43 -1.77 -23.83
C ASN A 11 -5.13 -1.73 -23.01
N MET A 12 -5.19 -1.23 -21.77
CA MET A 12 -4.08 -1.32 -20.83
C MET A 12 -3.79 -2.79 -20.51
N ASP A 13 -2.54 -3.20 -20.66
CA ASP A 13 -2.05 -4.48 -20.13
C ASP A 13 -1.71 -4.32 -18.64
N ILE A 14 -2.72 -4.57 -17.79
CA ILE A 14 -2.62 -4.42 -16.33
C ILE A 14 -1.49 -5.26 -15.75
N LEU A 15 -1.28 -6.49 -16.26
CA LEU A 15 -0.20 -7.35 -15.78
C LEU A 15 1.18 -6.76 -16.08
N ASN A 16 1.34 -6.15 -17.25
CA ASN A 16 2.60 -5.51 -17.62
C ASN A 16 2.85 -4.25 -16.78
N GLU A 17 1.82 -3.44 -16.51
CA GLU A 17 1.94 -2.29 -15.60
C GLU A 17 2.30 -2.72 -14.17
N ALA A 18 1.70 -3.79 -13.66
CA ALA A 18 2.07 -4.36 -12.36
C ALA A 18 3.53 -4.83 -12.32
N LYS A 19 4.00 -5.51 -13.38
CA LYS A 19 5.40 -5.94 -13.49
C LYS A 19 6.39 -4.77 -13.52
N LYS A 20 6.08 -3.68 -14.20
CA LYS A 20 6.93 -2.46 -14.23
C LYS A 20 7.08 -1.83 -12.83
N ASN A 21 6.08 -1.97 -11.98
CA ASN A 21 6.06 -1.43 -10.62
C ASN A 21 6.53 -2.45 -9.55
N PHE A 22 7.01 -3.63 -9.95
CA PHE A 22 7.41 -4.68 -9.02
C PHE A 22 8.52 -4.25 -8.07
N ASP A 23 9.58 -3.62 -8.56
CA ASP A 23 10.71 -3.17 -7.73
C ASP A 23 10.28 -2.06 -6.74
N TYR A 24 9.38 -1.17 -7.16
CA TYR A 24 8.78 -0.17 -6.28
C TYR A 24 8.02 -0.83 -5.13
N MET A 25 7.16 -1.80 -5.44
CA MET A 25 6.39 -2.56 -4.44
C MET A 25 7.31 -3.32 -3.48
N VAL A 26 8.36 -4.00 -4.00
CA VAL A 26 9.32 -4.75 -3.18
C VAL A 26 10.09 -3.81 -2.25
N ARG A 27 10.49 -2.61 -2.70
CA ARG A 27 11.15 -1.60 -1.86
C ARG A 27 10.28 -1.19 -0.68
N ILE A 28 9.01 -0.87 -0.94
CA ILE A 28 8.07 -0.48 0.11
C ILE A 28 7.87 -1.63 1.10
N ARG A 29 7.55 -2.81 0.60
CA ARG A 29 7.34 -4.00 1.42
C ARG A 29 8.53 -4.27 2.33
N ARG A 30 9.76 -4.20 1.81
CA ARG A 30 10.98 -4.43 2.61
C ARG A 30 11.19 -3.35 3.65
N HIS A 31 10.95 -2.08 3.32
CA HIS A 31 11.05 -0.99 4.29
C HIS A 31 10.09 -1.21 5.47
N MET A 32 8.82 -1.45 5.19
CA MET A 32 7.83 -1.70 6.24
C MET A 32 8.16 -2.95 7.06
N HIS A 33 8.61 -4.01 6.40
CA HIS A 33 9.02 -5.25 7.07
C HIS A 33 10.21 -5.08 8.01
N GLU A 34 11.16 -4.20 7.64
CA GLU A 34 12.33 -3.89 8.46
C GLU A 34 12.00 -2.99 9.65
N TYR A 35 10.99 -2.14 9.55
CA TYR A 35 10.60 -1.16 10.56
C TYR A 35 9.13 -1.30 10.98
N PRO A 36 8.71 -2.50 11.43
CA PRO A 36 7.33 -2.75 11.81
C PRO A 36 6.96 -2.01 13.10
N GLU A 37 5.73 -1.56 13.20
CA GLU A 37 5.16 -0.96 14.40
C GLU A 37 3.90 -1.74 14.82
N ASN A 38 3.70 -1.93 16.13
CA ASN A 38 2.52 -2.59 16.67
C ASN A 38 1.25 -1.77 16.45
N SER A 39 0.10 -2.45 16.50
CA SER A 39 -1.21 -1.84 16.47
C SER A 39 -1.33 -0.65 17.45
N GLY A 40 -1.86 0.46 16.94
CA GLY A 40 -2.09 1.69 17.72
C GLY A 40 -0.88 2.61 17.88
N VAL A 41 0.32 2.19 17.45
CA VAL A 41 1.57 2.99 17.56
C VAL A 41 2.32 3.13 16.23
N GLU A 42 1.60 3.02 15.09
CA GLU A 42 2.15 3.04 13.73
C GLU A 42 2.49 4.47 13.27
N TYR A 43 3.22 5.24 14.08
CA TYR A 43 3.50 6.66 13.82
C TYR A 43 4.50 6.87 12.68
N GLU A 44 5.57 6.09 12.63
CA GLU A 44 6.57 6.20 11.56
C GLU A 44 6.06 5.53 10.28
N THR A 45 5.28 4.47 10.40
CA THR A 45 4.58 3.83 9.28
C THR A 45 3.63 4.81 8.56
N VAL A 46 2.83 5.56 9.32
CA VAL A 46 1.96 6.62 8.78
C VAL A 46 2.78 7.68 8.05
N LYS A 47 3.88 8.17 8.64
CA LYS A 47 4.75 9.16 7.98
C LYS A 47 5.37 8.63 6.70
N TYR A 48 5.79 7.37 6.70
CA TYR A 48 6.36 6.73 5.53
C TYR A 48 5.34 6.62 4.38
N ILE A 49 4.12 6.14 4.67
CA ILE A 49 3.04 6.07 3.67
C ILE A 49 2.68 7.47 3.16
N ALA A 50 2.58 8.46 4.05
CA ALA A 50 2.33 9.86 3.68
C ALA A 50 3.41 10.36 2.70
N SER A 51 4.69 10.09 2.97
CA SER A 51 5.79 10.49 2.08
C SER A 51 5.74 9.83 0.71
N GLU A 52 5.27 8.57 0.62
CA GLU A 52 5.06 7.90 -0.67
C GLU A 52 3.89 8.53 -1.45
N LEU A 53 2.79 8.89 -0.76
CA LEU A 53 1.65 9.59 -1.38
C LEU A 53 2.05 10.99 -1.87
N ASP A 54 2.84 11.74 -1.09
CA ASP A 54 3.43 13.02 -1.52
C ASP A 54 4.27 12.86 -2.78
N ALA A 55 5.15 11.85 -2.83
CA ALA A 55 5.98 11.58 -3.99
C ALA A 55 5.16 11.20 -5.24
N LEU A 56 3.98 10.63 -5.05
CA LEU A 56 3.05 10.30 -6.13
C LEU A 56 2.14 11.48 -6.51
N GLY A 57 2.13 12.58 -5.76
CA GLY A 57 1.22 13.71 -5.94
C GLY A 57 -0.24 13.34 -5.69
N ILE A 58 -0.51 12.42 -4.76
CA ILE A 58 -1.85 12.00 -4.37
C ILE A 58 -2.27 12.78 -3.13
N GLU A 59 -3.42 13.43 -3.19
CA GLU A 59 -4.02 14.13 -2.05
C GLU A 59 -4.44 13.15 -0.96
N TYR A 60 -4.15 13.48 0.30
CA TYR A 60 -4.53 12.66 1.44
C TYR A 60 -4.79 13.46 2.70
N VAL A 61 -5.45 12.80 3.66
CA VAL A 61 -5.66 13.30 5.03
C VAL A 61 -5.18 12.23 6.01
N VAL A 62 -4.38 12.64 6.99
CA VAL A 62 -4.05 11.77 8.14
C VAL A 62 -5.19 11.90 9.16
N VAL A 63 -5.83 10.77 9.46
CA VAL A 63 -6.89 10.69 10.48
C VAL A 63 -6.23 10.30 11.79
N PRO A 64 -6.34 11.13 12.85
CA PRO A 64 -5.76 10.78 14.14
C PRO A 64 -6.26 9.39 14.60
N GLU A 65 -5.30 8.52 14.94
CA GLU A 65 -5.53 7.13 15.36
C GLU A 65 -6.22 6.21 14.33
N GLY A 66 -6.65 6.75 13.17
CA GLY A 66 -7.36 6.00 12.12
C GLY A 66 -6.51 5.60 10.91
N GLY A 67 -5.39 6.30 10.67
CA GLY A 67 -4.53 6.05 9.52
C GLY A 67 -4.56 7.13 8.46
N ILE A 68 -4.60 6.77 7.16
CA ILE A 68 -4.55 7.71 6.05
C ILE A 68 -5.70 7.44 5.07
N ILE A 69 -6.35 8.51 4.65
CA ILE A 69 -7.32 8.47 3.55
C ILE A 69 -6.74 9.28 2.39
N GLY A 70 -6.38 8.60 1.31
CA GLY A 70 -5.95 9.20 0.06
C GLY A 70 -7.09 9.26 -0.95
N GLN A 71 -6.99 10.18 -1.94
CA GLN A 71 -8.01 10.31 -2.98
C GLN A 71 -7.39 10.53 -4.35
N ILE A 72 -7.92 9.79 -5.34
CA ILE A 72 -7.59 9.96 -6.76
C ILE A 72 -8.88 10.31 -7.49
N HIS A 73 -8.92 11.51 -8.06
CA HIS A 73 -10.03 11.98 -8.87
C HIS A 73 -9.86 11.51 -10.32
N GLY A 74 -10.78 10.70 -10.80
CA GLY A 74 -10.78 10.26 -12.19
C GLY A 74 -11.25 11.36 -13.15
N GLY A 75 -10.71 11.35 -14.36
CA GLY A 75 -11.04 12.33 -15.41
C GLY A 75 -12.45 12.22 -15.99
N LYS A 76 -13.21 11.17 -15.63
CA LYS A 76 -14.55 10.92 -16.18
C LYS A 76 -15.56 10.63 -15.07
N PRO A 77 -16.83 11.02 -15.21
CA PRO A 77 -17.87 10.74 -14.22
C PRO A 77 -18.02 9.23 -13.96
N GLY A 78 -18.25 8.85 -12.71
CA GLY A 78 -18.47 7.46 -12.35
C GLY A 78 -18.67 7.27 -10.84
N LYS A 79 -18.62 6.02 -10.39
CA LYS A 79 -18.75 5.66 -8.99
C LYS A 79 -17.40 5.85 -8.25
N THR A 80 -17.48 6.01 -6.95
CA THR A 80 -16.29 5.95 -6.08
C THR A 80 -16.06 4.51 -5.65
N VAL A 81 -14.81 4.05 -5.72
CA VAL A 81 -14.35 2.76 -5.21
C VAL A 81 -13.39 3.00 -4.07
N LEU A 82 -13.56 2.29 -2.96
CA LEU A 82 -12.62 2.31 -1.84
C LEU A 82 -11.72 1.07 -1.93
N LEU A 83 -10.42 1.28 -1.83
CA LEU A 83 -9.40 0.25 -1.70
C LEU A 83 -8.77 0.37 -0.30
N ARG A 84 -8.63 -0.73 0.42
CA ARG A 84 -8.14 -0.76 1.80
C ARG A 84 -6.89 -1.61 1.93
N ALA A 85 -5.96 -1.15 2.73
CA ALA A 85 -4.86 -1.93 3.29
C ALA A 85 -4.69 -1.59 4.77
N ASP A 86 -4.41 -2.58 5.57
CA ASP A 86 -3.93 -2.47 6.94
C ASP A 86 -2.42 -2.24 6.96
N MET A 87 -1.88 -1.66 8.06
CA MET A 87 -0.48 -1.28 8.10
C MET A 87 0.27 -1.71 9.37
N ASP A 88 -0.44 -2.22 10.36
CA ASP A 88 0.12 -2.59 11.66
C ASP A 88 0.82 -3.95 11.66
N ALA A 89 1.66 -4.16 12.66
CA ALA A 89 2.40 -5.40 12.88
C ALA A 89 2.04 -6.03 14.23
N LEU A 90 2.51 -7.24 14.43
CA LEU A 90 2.24 -8.04 15.62
C LEU A 90 3.43 -8.08 16.58
N PRO A 91 3.21 -8.19 17.90
CA PRO A 91 4.26 -8.36 18.92
C PRO A 91 4.85 -9.78 18.87
N ILE A 92 5.41 -10.15 17.72
CA ILE A 92 5.98 -11.46 17.43
C ILE A 92 7.43 -11.31 17.04
N LYS A 93 8.33 -12.01 17.75
CA LYS A 93 9.74 -12.05 17.39
C LYS A 93 9.96 -12.82 16.09
N GLU A 94 10.59 -12.17 15.14
CA GLU A 94 10.87 -12.78 13.84
C GLU A 94 12.09 -13.71 13.88
N SER A 95 11.98 -14.88 13.23
CA SER A 95 13.12 -15.77 13.00
C SER A 95 14.00 -15.25 11.85
N LYS A 96 15.33 -15.35 11.99
CA LYS A 96 16.28 -15.01 10.93
C LYS A 96 16.22 -15.94 9.73
N THR A 97 15.64 -17.12 9.92
CA THR A 97 15.56 -18.15 8.88
C THR A 97 14.10 -18.48 8.55
N ASN A 98 13.87 -18.84 7.30
CA ASN A 98 12.64 -19.46 6.85
C ASN A 98 12.97 -20.88 6.38
N LEU A 99 12.50 -21.90 7.11
CA LEU A 99 12.91 -23.29 6.94
C LEU A 99 14.45 -23.43 6.99
N THR A 100 15.09 -23.63 5.84
CA THR A 100 16.53 -23.83 5.71
C THR A 100 17.29 -22.64 5.13
N LYS A 101 16.59 -21.54 4.82
CA LYS A 101 17.19 -20.36 4.16
C LYS A 101 17.20 -19.17 5.10
N GLU A 102 18.26 -18.36 5.04
CA GLU A 102 18.26 -17.05 5.65
C GLU A 102 17.30 -16.12 4.91
N LYS A 103 16.61 -15.29 5.69
CA LYS A 103 15.72 -14.25 5.14
C LYS A 103 16.56 -13.08 4.65
N VAL A 104 16.25 -12.55 3.48
CA VAL A 104 16.91 -11.37 2.90
C VAL A 104 16.46 -10.05 3.51
N CYS A 105 15.35 -10.08 4.26
CA CYS A 105 14.75 -8.94 4.93
C CYS A 105 14.12 -9.44 6.22
N ILE A 106 14.47 -8.83 7.34
CA ILE A 106 13.98 -9.16 8.68
C ILE A 106 13.69 -7.88 9.45
N SER A 107 12.81 -7.97 10.44
CA SER A 107 12.53 -6.87 11.35
C SER A 107 13.78 -6.40 12.07
N LYS A 108 13.96 -5.08 12.17
CA LYS A 108 14.98 -4.40 12.98
C LYS A 108 14.43 -3.98 14.35
N ASN A 109 13.13 -4.15 14.57
CA ASN A 109 12.47 -3.88 15.85
C ASN A 109 12.29 -5.21 16.59
N ASP A 110 13.13 -5.44 17.62
CA ASP A 110 13.10 -6.72 18.36
C ASP A 110 11.71 -6.97 18.96
N GLY A 111 11.20 -8.17 18.78
CA GLY A 111 9.89 -8.58 19.28
C GLY A 111 8.69 -8.12 18.46
N VAL A 112 8.88 -7.44 17.32
CA VAL A 112 7.77 -6.99 16.44
C VAL A 112 8.04 -7.47 15.02
N SER A 113 7.02 -7.97 14.35
CA SER A 113 7.13 -8.34 12.93
C SER A 113 5.79 -8.34 12.20
N HIS A 114 5.85 -8.14 10.88
CA HIS A 114 4.70 -8.28 9.99
C HIS A 114 4.37 -9.77 9.71
N ALA A 115 3.94 -10.49 10.73
CA ALA A 115 3.62 -11.91 10.62
C ALA A 115 2.29 -12.17 9.91
N CYS A 116 1.38 -11.20 9.87
CA CYS A 116 0.11 -11.26 9.12
C CYS A 116 0.26 -10.83 7.66
N GLY A 117 1.30 -10.04 7.32
CA GLY A 117 1.59 -9.63 5.95
C GLY A 117 1.04 -8.25 5.56
N HIS A 118 0.69 -7.40 6.52
CA HIS A 118 0.20 -6.04 6.28
C HIS A 118 1.22 -5.14 5.56
N ASP A 119 2.51 -5.42 5.70
CA ASP A 119 3.57 -4.82 4.89
C ASP A 119 3.39 -5.05 3.39
N ALA A 120 2.91 -6.24 3.00
CA ALA A 120 2.59 -6.56 1.61
C ALA A 120 1.27 -5.92 1.18
N HIS A 121 0.24 -5.86 2.03
CA HIS A 121 -1.02 -5.20 1.73
C HIS A 121 -0.81 -3.72 1.42
N THR A 122 -0.11 -2.99 2.30
CA THR A 122 0.24 -1.58 2.09
C THR A 122 1.11 -1.38 0.84
N ALA A 123 2.11 -2.23 0.61
CA ALA A 123 2.97 -2.13 -0.57
C ALA A 123 2.18 -2.33 -1.88
N MET A 124 1.24 -3.28 -1.91
CA MET A 124 0.36 -3.49 -3.05
C MET A 124 -0.56 -2.30 -3.29
N LEU A 125 -1.18 -1.75 -2.24
CA LEU A 125 -2.07 -0.61 -2.37
C LEU A 125 -1.33 0.65 -2.86
N LEU A 126 -0.10 0.91 -2.41
CA LEU A 126 0.72 2.03 -2.91
C LEU A 126 1.12 1.83 -4.37
N ALA A 127 1.48 0.61 -4.78
CA ALA A 127 1.79 0.31 -6.17
C ALA A 127 0.55 0.45 -7.08
N GLU A 128 -0.61 0.02 -6.60
CA GLU A 128 -1.90 0.20 -7.28
C GLU A 128 -2.27 1.68 -7.39
N ALA A 129 -2.12 2.44 -6.30
CA ALA A 129 -2.37 3.87 -6.27
C ALA A 129 -1.50 4.62 -7.29
N LYS A 130 -0.21 4.25 -7.40
CA LYS A 130 0.70 4.80 -8.41
C LYS A 130 0.18 4.56 -9.82
N ILE A 131 -0.18 3.32 -10.16
CA ILE A 131 -0.70 2.96 -11.50
C ILE A 131 -2.00 3.70 -11.79
N LEU A 132 -2.92 3.76 -10.81
CA LEU A 132 -4.21 4.45 -10.96
C LEU A 132 -4.02 5.96 -11.14
N ASN A 133 -3.15 6.59 -10.36
CA ASN A 133 -2.89 8.03 -10.46
C ASN A 133 -2.22 8.41 -11.78
N GLU A 134 -1.28 7.61 -12.27
CA GLU A 134 -0.64 7.80 -13.59
C GLU A 134 -1.64 7.71 -14.76
N ASN A 135 -2.78 7.05 -14.55
CA ASN A 135 -3.81 6.84 -15.55
C ASN A 135 -5.15 7.49 -15.18
N LYS A 136 -5.16 8.45 -14.24
CA LYS A 136 -6.40 9.00 -13.68
C LYS A 136 -7.33 9.64 -14.70
N GLU A 137 -6.80 10.24 -15.78
CA GLU A 137 -7.61 10.86 -16.84
C GLU A 137 -8.50 9.84 -17.58
N ASP A 138 -8.14 8.56 -17.56
CA ASP A 138 -8.91 7.48 -18.16
C ASP A 138 -9.85 6.76 -17.18
N LEU A 139 -9.76 7.09 -15.87
CA LEU A 139 -10.64 6.52 -14.84
C LEU A 139 -12.05 7.08 -14.92
N ASN A 140 -13.04 6.20 -14.81
CA ASN A 140 -14.43 6.58 -14.60
C ASN A 140 -14.78 6.55 -13.12
N GLY A 141 -14.96 7.72 -12.50
CA GLY A 141 -15.21 7.89 -11.08
C GLY A 141 -13.96 8.13 -10.28
N ASN A 142 -14.03 7.94 -8.97
CA ASN A 142 -12.94 8.26 -8.04
C ASN A 142 -12.46 7.01 -7.32
N ILE A 143 -11.22 7.06 -6.83
CA ILE A 143 -10.66 6.03 -5.94
C ILE A 143 -10.39 6.68 -4.59
N VAL A 144 -10.83 6.02 -3.52
CA VAL A 144 -10.44 6.33 -2.13
C VAL A 144 -9.49 5.24 -1.68
N LEU A 145 -8.35 5.65 -1.14
CA LEU A 145 -7.33 4.77 -0.58
C LEU A 145 -7.44 4.85 0.95
N LEU A 146 -7.65 3.73 1.60
CA LEU A 146 -7.67 3.64 3.06
C LEU A 146 -6.48 2.81 3.53
N PHE A 147 -5.54 3.46 4.22
CA PHE A 147 -4.47 2.80 4.96
C PHE A 147 -4.85 2.81 6.43
N GLU A 148 -5.23 1.67 6.96
CA GLU A 148 -5.83 1.52 8.28
C GLU A 148 -4.80 1.14 9.33
N ARG A 149 -4.89 1.78 10.52
CA ARG A 149 -4.12 1.47 11.72
C ARG A 149 -4.89 0.51 12.60
N GLY A 150 -4.15 -0.31 13.36
CA GLY A 150 -4.72 -1.05 14.49
C GLY A 150 -5.65 -2.20 14.12
N GLU A 151 -5.54 -2.77 12.94
CA GLU A 151 -6.42 -3.86 12.49
C GLU A 151 -6.34 -5.07 13.43
N GLU A 152 -5.15 -5.41 13.89
CA GLU A 152 -4.89 -6.56 14.78
C GLU A 152 -5.36 -6.33 16.23
N ALA A 153 -5.72 -5.10 16.59
CA ALA A 153 -6.23 -4.78 17.93
C ALA A 153 -7.76 -4.85 18.01
N GLY A 154 -8.48 -4.91 16.89
CA GLY A 154 -9.94 -5.05 16.79
C GLY A 154 -10.70 -3.73 16.85
#